data_98f95bf9c7f47d07418436ec37a4cfac
#
_entry.id   98f95bf9c7f47d07418436ec37a4cfac
#
_cell.length_a   1.000
_cell.length_b   1.000
_cell.length_c   1.000
_cell.angle_alpha   90.00
_cell.angle_beta   90.00
_cell.angle_gamma   90.00
#
_symmetry.space_group_name_H-M   'P 1'
#
loop_
_entity.id
_entity.type
_entity.pdbx_description
1 polymer ?
#
loop_
_entity_poly.entity_id
_entity_poly.type
_entity_poly.pdbx_seq_one_letter_code
_entity_poly.pdbx_strand_id
1 'polypeptide(L)'
;NVSEAQRSTLADFAAEHQLQTDTFYPVVRGRLVQLNDEVFREEATKEDRSEQRTGIGRELNLTWLTELPPANKVIAGTWFGSDATAEVSVEQELVERLGLKLGDTLHFSIGGQAVTAQLTSIRQVDWNSLQPNFYMILSPDLLADFPASYITAFYLESERYQLVNQLSRLMPTVTVISVEAIIRQVQDIIAQVTLALSFILIIIGLSAILVLVAQVQATLEQRE
;
A
#
# COMPACT_ATOMS: atom_id res chain seq x y z
N ASN A 1 -0.74 9.37 -10.11
CA ASN A 1 -1.07 8.62 -11.33
C ASN A 1 -0.80 9.48 -12.55
N VAL A 2 -0.17 8.90 -13.56
CA VAL A 2 0.27 9.54 -14.79
C VAL A 2 -0.36 8.79 -15.96
N SER A 3 -0.91 9.48 -16.96
CA SER A 3 -1.39 8.83 -18.18
C SER A 3 -0.21 8.45 -19.08
N GLU A 4 -0.41 7.56 -20.07
CA GLU A 4 0.61 7.19 -21.04
C GLU A 4 1.18 8.43 -21.75
N ALA A 5 0.32 9.37 -22.16
CA ALA A 5 0.74 10.60 -22.84
C ALA A 5 1.61 11.52 -21.95
N GLN A 6 1.47 11.43 -20.63
CA GLN A 6 2.22 12.24 -19.67
C GLN A 6 3.51 11.55 -19.19
N ARG A 7 3.66 10.24 -19.45
CA ARG A 7 4.81 9.46 -19.02
C ARG A 7 6.12 10.01 -19.59
N SER A 8 6.14 10.33 -20.87
CA SER A 8 7.31 10.94 -21.52
C SER A 8 7.66 12.30 -20.93
N THR A 9 6.66 13.16 -20.72
CA THR A 9 6.85 14.49 -20.12
C THR A 9 7.42 14.39 -18.71
N LEU A 10 6.95 13.42 -17.91
CA LEU A 10 7.48 13.19 -16.56
C LEU A 10 8.90 12.64 -16.60
N ALA A 11 9.20 11.74 -17.53
CA ALA A 11 10.55 11.20 -17.72
C ALA A 11 11.53 12.30 -18.14
N ASP A 12 11.14 13.19 -19.07
CA ASP A 12 11.94 14.33 -19.51
C ASP A 12 12.19 15.31 -18.36
N PHE A 13 11.15 15.64 -17.59
CA PHE A 13 11.27 16.47 -16.39
C PHE A 13 12.24 15.88 -15.37
N ALA A 14 12.13 14.57 -15.13
CA ALA A 14 13.01 13.87 -14.20
C ALA A 14 14.48 13.89 -14.69
N ALA A 15 14.70 13.68 -15.99
CA ALA A 15 16.03 13.72 -16.59
C ALA A 15 16.64 15.14 -16.54
N GLU A 16 15.86 16.18 -16.86
CA GLU A 16 16.28 17.58 -16.80
C GLU A 16 16.73 17.98 -15.39
N HIS A 17 16.00 17.51 -14.38
CA HIS A 17 16.29 17.82 -12.99
C HIS A 17 17.14 16.78 -12.28
N GLN A 18 17.69 15.79 -13.00
CA GLN A 18 18.54 14.71 -12.47
C GLN A 18 17.89 13.99 -11.27
N LEU A 19 16.60 13.74 -11.36
CA LEU A 19 15.87 12.98 -10.35
C LEU A 19 16.08 11.49 -10.58
N GLN A 20 16.37 10.76 -9.51
CA GLN A 20 16.37 9.31 -9.57
C GLN A 20 14.93 8.84 -9.52
N THR A 21 14.42 8.37 -10.66
CA THR A 21 13.07 7.81 -10.78
C THR A 21 13.15 6.29 -10.71
N ASP A 22 12.19 5.72 -10.03
CA ASP A 22 11.91 4.28 -10.09
C ASP A 22 11.24 3.91 -11.43
N THR A 23 11.06 2.63 -11.65
CA THR A 23 10.31 2.10 -12.79
C THR A 23 8.89 2.68 -12.81
N PHE A 24 8.36 2.89 -14.01
CA PHE A 24 6.96 3.23 -14.20
C PHE A 24 6.11 1.97 -14.13
N TYR A 25 5.35 1.82 -13.07
CA TYR A 25 4.45 0.69 -12.86
C TYR A 25 3.10 0.97 -13.53
N PRO A 26 2.70 0.21 -14.55
CA PRO A 26 1.37 0.34 -15.13
C PRO A 26 0.30 -0.13 -14.14
N VAL A 27 -0.81 0.58 -14.08
CA VAL A 27 -1.92 0.27 -13.18
C VAL A 27 -3.23 0.27 -13.95
N VAL A 28 -3.94 -0.82 -13.84
CA VAL A 28 -5.28 -1.01 -14.36
C VAL A 28 -6.23 -1.33 -13.20
N ARG A 29 -7.41 -0.73 -13.20
CA ARG A 29 -8.43 -1.05 -12.21
C ARG A 29 -9.23 -2.27 -12.64
N GLY A 30 -9.31 -3.24 -11.76
CA GLY A 30 -10.07 -4.46 -11.99
C GLY A 30 -10.68 -4.99 -10.72
N ARG A 31 -11.58 -5.95 -10.84
CA ARG A 31 -12.22 -6.64 -9.70
C ARG A 31 -12.00 -8.13 -9.84
N LEU A 32 -11.66 -8.79 -8.74
CA LEU A 32 -11.73 -10.25 -8.68
C LEU A 32 -13.19 -10.65 -8.49
N VAL A 33 -13.74 -11.37 -9.47
CA VAL A 33 -15.17 -11.71 -9.53
C VAL A 33 -15.45 -13.19 -9.30
N GLN A 34 -14.45 -14.06 -9.54
CA GLN A 34 -14.62 -15.50 -9.37
C GLN A 34 -13.28 -16.16 -9.03
N LEU A 35 -13.32 -17.16 -8.19
CA LEU A 35 -12.20 -18.05 -7.85
C LEU A 35 -12.58 -19.48 -8.24
N ASN A 36 -11.82 -20.07 -9.15
CA ASN A 36 -12.16 -21.38 -9.76
C ASN A 36 -13.61 -21.34 -10.27
N ASP A 37 -14.49 -22.24 -9.78
CA ASP A 37 -15.90 -22.31 -10.14
C ASP A 37 -16.81 -21.49 -9.19
N GLU A 38 -16.27 -20.87 -8.14
CA GLU A 38 -17.03 -20.10 -7.17
C GLU A 38 -17.13 -18.62 -7.56
N VAL A 39 -18.32 -18.21 -7.97
CA VAL A 39 -18.62 -16.81 -8.33
C VAL A 39 -18.89 -16.02 -7.05
N PHE A 40 -18.15 -14.92 -6.84
CA PHE A 40 -18.40 -14.00 -5.75
C PHE A 40 -19.59 -13.09 -6.10
N ARG A 41 -20.70 -13.25 -5.39
CA ARG A 41 -21.88 -12.39 -5.60
C ARG A 41 -21.55 -10.95 -5.23
N GLU A 42 -22.02 -10.03 -6.06
CA GLU A 42 -21.88 -8.57 -5.91
C GLU A 42 -22.61 -8.01 -4.67
N GLU A 43 -23.52 -8.79 -4.07
CA GLU A 43 -24.30 -8.45 -2.89
C GLU A 43 -23.63 -8.99 -1.61
N ALA A 44 -22.49 -8.43 -1.23
CA ALA A 44 -22.16 -8.45 0.19
C ALA A 44 -23.09 -7.45 0.89
N THR A 45 -24.15 -7.94 1.48
CA THR A 45 -25.00 -7.18 2.42
C THR A 45 -24.13 -6.50 3.47
N LYS A 46 -24.58 -5.35 4.00
CA LYS A 46 -23.84 -4.55 5.01
C LYS A 46 -23.38 -5.36 6.24
N GLU A 47 -23.92 -6.55 6.45
CA GLU A 47 -23.62 -7.45 7.58
C GLU A 47 -22.44 -8.40 7.32
N ASP A 48 -22.09 -8.73 6.05
CA ASP A 48 -20.94 -9.55 5.68
C ASP A 48 -19.60 -8.75 5.57
N ARG A 49 -19.57 -7.53 6.06
CA ARG A 49 -18.36 -6.71 6.21
C ARG A 49 -17.44 -7.19 7.33
N SER A 50 -17.57 -8.44 7.77
CA SER A 50 -16.59 -9.08 8.63
C SER A 50 -15.24 -9.12 7.91
N GLU A 51 -14.22 -8.74 8.62
CA GLU A 51 -12.85 -8.42 8.20
C GLU A 51 -12.14 -9.47 7.32
N GLN A 52 -12.70 -10.64 7.13
CA GLN A 52 -12.09 -11.78 6.45
C GLN A 52 -12.17 -11.78 4.91
N ARG A 53 -13.03 -10.98 4.27
CA ARG A 53 -13.18 -10.95 2.80
C ARG A 53 -12.87 -9.60 2.16
N THR A 54 -12.01 -8.81 2.77
CA THR A 54 -11.61 -7.49 2.26
C THR A 54 -10.70 -7.64 1.04
N GLY A 55 -11.23 -7.67 -0.14
CA GLY A 55 -10.48 -7.82 -1.42
C GLY A 55 -11.32 -8.39 -2.54
N ILE A 56 -12.42 -9.08 -2.21
CA ILE A 56 -13.35 -9.64 -3.18
C ILE A 56 -14.43 -8.60 -3.50
N GLY A 57 -14.73 -8.41 -4.81
CA GLY A 57 -15.76 -7.49 -5.28
C GLY A 57 -15.40 -6.00 -5.20
N ARG A 58 -14.25 -5.63 -4.63
CA ARG A 58 -13.72 -4.25 -4.66
C ARG A 58 -12.83 -4.02 -5.87
N GLU A 59 -12.72 -2.77 -6.27
CA GLU A 59 -11.69 -2.37 -7.24
C GLU A 59 -10.31 -2.57 -6.65
N LEU A 60 -9.49 -3.33 -7.36
CA LEU A 60 -8.09 -3.58 -7.08
C LEU A 60 -7.24 -2.83 -8.11
N ASN A 61 -6.11 -2.33 -7.69
CA ASN A 61 -5.07 -1.88 -8.58
C ASN A 61 -4.27 -3.11 -9.03
N LEU A 62 -4.49 -3.51 -10.27
CA LEU A 62 -3.76 -4.58 -10.94
C LEU A 62 -2.60 -3.98 -11.72
N THR A 63 -1.51 -4.70 -11.80
CA THR A 63 -0.34 -4.33 -12.60
C THR A 63 0.15 -5.53 -13.38
N TRP A 64 0.97 -5.28 -14.40
CA TRP A 64 1.71 -6.32 -15.10
C TRP A 64 3.19 -5.94 -15.15
N LEU A 65 4.05 -6.92 -14.97
CA LEU A 65 5.49 -6.75 -14.97
C LEU A 65 6.15 -8.00 -15.55
N THR A 66 7.25 -7.83 -16.26
CA THR A 66 8.09 -8.94 -16.71
C THR A 66 9.09 -9.35 -15.64
N GLU A 67 9.58 -8.39 -14.86
CA GLU A 67 10.58 -8.60 -13.82
C GLU A 67 9.96 -8.51 -12.43
N LEU A 68 10.50 -9.29 -11.51
CA LEU A 68 10.09 -9.26 -10.10
C LEU A 68 10.52 -7.92 -9.47
N PRO A 69 9.61 -7.15 -8.85
CA PRO A 69 9.96 -5.91 -8.17
C PRO A 69 10.98 -6.16 -7.04
N PRO A 70 11.93 -5.21 -6.82
CA PRO A 70 13.01 -5.40 -5.84
C PRO A 70 12.56 -5.68 -4.40
N ALA A 71 11.43 -5.07 -4.00
CA ALA A 71 10.84 -5.26 -2.67
C ALA A 71 10.00 -6.55 -2.53
N ASN A 72 10.08 -7.45 -3.50
CA ASN A 72 9.29 -8.67 -3.54
C ASN A 72 10.18 -9.91 -3.59
N LYS A 73 9.73 -10.97 -2.93
CA LYS A 73 10.39 -12.28 -2.94
C LYS A 73 9.37 -13.37 -3.22
N VAL A 74 9.62 -14.21 -4.22
CA VAL A 74 8.79 -15.41 -4.46
C VAL A 74 9.08 -16.41 -3.35
N ILE A 75 8.04 -16.85 -2.64
CA ILE A 75 8.11 -17.83 -1.54
C ILE A 75 7.53 -19.18 -1.91
N ALA A 76 6.67 -19.23 -2.93
CA ALA A 76 6.12 -20.47 -3.47
C ALA A 76 5.80 -20.32 -4.97
N GLY A 77 5.92 -21.40 -5.72
CA GLY A 77 5.75 -21.40 -7.17
C GLY A 77 6.94 -20.79 -7.90
N THR A 78 6.70 -20.30 -9.12
CA THR A 78 7.72 -19.72 -9.98
C THR A 78 7.23 -18.39 -10.56
N TRP A 79 8.09 -17.38 -10.53
CA TRP A 79 7.82 -16.12 -11.21
C TRP A 79 7.72 -16.36 -12.72
N PHE A 80 6.74 -15.76 -13.34
CA PHE A 80 6.52 -15.88 -14.79
C PHE A 80 7.58 -15.12 -15.58
N GLY A 81 7.96 -15.65 -16.74
CA GLY A 81 8.90 -15.04 -17.67
C GLY A 81 8.22 -14.12 -18.66
N SER A 82 9.00 -13.61 -19.62
CA SER A 82 8.51 -12.76 -20.72
C SER A 82 7.47 -13.43 -21.61
N ASP A 83 7.52 -14.76 -21.71
CA ASP A 83 6.66 -15.57 -22.57
C ASP A 83 5.47 -16.19 -21.83
N ALA A 84 5.25 -15.77 -20.58
CA ALA A 84 4.16 -16.23 -19.75
C ALA A 84 2.81 -15.79 -20.30
N THR A 85 1.84 -16.67 -20.21
CA THR A 85 0.48 -16.45 -20.68
C THR A 85 -0.52 -16.78 -19.58
N ALA A 86 -1.45 -15.85 -19.34
CA ALA A 86 -2.55 -16.01 -18.41
C ALA A 86 -2.12 -16.38 -16.97
N GLU A 87 -1.03 -15.76 -16.48
CA GLU A 87 -0.50 -16.03 -15.15
C GLU A 87 -0.72 -14.84 -14.20
N VAL A 88 -0.84 -15.15 -12.90
CA VAL A 88 -0.90 -14.15 -11.84
C VAL A 88 -0.04 -14.57 -10.67
N SER A 89 0.66 -13.58 -10.11
CA SER A 89 1.39 -13.69 -8.84
C SER A 89 0.65 -12.91 -7.77
N VAL A 90 0.41 -13.53 -6.62
CA VAL A 90 -0.36 -12.93 -5.52
C VAL A 90 0.52 -12.80 -4.27
N GLU A 91 0.27 -11.75 -3.51
CA GLU A 91 0.94 -11.48 -2.24
C GLU A 91 0.43 -12.45 -1.16
N GLN A 92 1.35 -12.86 -0.24
CA GLN A 92 1.12 -13.91 0.74
C GLN A 92 -0.08 -13.65 1.66
N GLU A 93 -0.20 -12.46 2.26
CA GLU A 93 -1.30 -12.17 3.19
C GLU A 93 -2.65 -12.21 2.47
N LEU A 94 -2.69 -11.81 1.20
CA LEU A 94 -3.90 -11.91 0.39
C LEU A 94 -4.22 -13.36 0.06
N VAL A 95 -3.22 -14.19 -0.24
CA VAL A 95 -3.38 -15.64 -0.45
C VAL A 95 -3.98 -16.30 0.79
N GLU A 96 -3.43 -16.03 1.95
CA GLU A 96 -3.91 -16.59 3.23
C GLU A 96 -5.35 -16.14 3.54
N ARG A 97 -5.63 -14.86 3.35
CA ARG A 97 -6.96 -14.27 3.60
C ARG A 97 -8.05 -14.80 2.68
N LEU A 98 -7.71 -15.06 1.41
CA LEU A 98 -8.66 -15.59 0.41
C LEU A 98 -8.66 -17.13 0.34
N GLY A 99 -7.72 -17.80 1.02
CA GLY A 99 -7.56 -19.25 0.99
C GLY A 99 -7.08 -19.78 -0.37
N LEU A 100 -6.31 -18.98 -1.12
CA LEU A 100 -5.82 -19.33 -2.44
C LEU A 100 -4.73 -20.40 -2.38
N LYS A 101 -4.61 -21.16 -3.45
CA LYS A 101 -3.57 -22.18 -3.64
C LYS A 101 -2.93 -22.04 -5.02
N LEU A 102 -1.66 -22.43 -5.12
CA LEU A 102 -1.00 -22.52 -6.43
C LEU A 102 -1.83 -23.40 -7.38
N GLY A 103 -2.02 -22.92 -8.60
CA GLY A 103 -2.84 -23.56 -9.61
C GLY A 103 -4.30 -23.09 -9.65
N ASP A 104 -4.78 -22.35 -8.66
CA ASP A 104 -6.12 -21.77 -8.69
C ASP A 104 -6.29 -20.81 -9.86
N THR A 105 -7.50 -20.77 -10.40
CA THR A 105 -7.89 -19.89 -11.50
C THR A 105 -8.65 -18.69 -10.96
N LEU A 106 -8.12 -17.50 -11.21
CA LEU A 106 -8.70 -16.23 -10.81
C LEU A 106 -9.34 -15.55 -12.01
N HIS A 107 -10.60 -15.12 -11.85
CA HIS A 107 -11.34 -14.40 -12.89
C HIS A 107 -11.52 -12.95 -12.47
N PHE A 108 -11.09 -12.06 -13.34
CA PHE A 108 -11.16 -10.62 -13.12
C PHE A 108 -12.16 -9.99 -14.08
N SER A 109 -12.79 -8.90 -13.66
CA SER A 109 -13.53 -7.98 -14.53
C SER A 109 -12.76 -6.68 -14.61
N ILE A 110 -12.32 -6.31 -15.81
CA ILE A 110 -11.49 -5.15 -16.11
C ILE A 110 -12.16 -4.35 -17.23
N GLY A 111 -12.64 -3.15 -16.92
CA GLY A 111 -13.38 -2.35 -17.90
C GLY A 111 -14.60 -3.04 -18.49
N GLY A 112 -15.20 -4.00 -17.78
CA GLY A 112 -16.32 -4.81 -18.25
C GLY A 112 -15.92 -6.04 -19.07
N GLN A 113 -14.64 -6.28 -19.31
CA GLN A 113 -14.11 -7.48 -19.97
C GLN A 113 -13.67 -8.52 -18.93
N ALA A 114 -13.92 -9.79 -19.22
CA ALA A 114 -13.46 -10.89 -18.38
C ALA A 114 -12.01 -11.24 -18.73
N VAL A 115 -11.16 -11.29 -17.71
CA VAL A 115 -9.76 -11.70 -17.81
C VAL A 115 -9.54 -12.85 -16.83
N THR A 116 -8.91 -13.91 -17.29
CA THR A 116 -8.65 -15.12 -16.48
C THR A 116 -7.16 -15.35 -16.35
N ALA A 117 -6.70 -15.64 -15.15
CA ALA A 117 -5.29 -15.93 -14.86
C ALA A 117 -5.14 -17.08 -13.87
N GLN A 118 -4.10 -17.89 -14.02
CA GLN A 118 -3.75 -18.96 -13.10
C GLN A 118 -2.74 -18.46 -12.07
N LEU A 119 -2.93 -18.78 -10.79
CA LEU A 119 -2.00 -18.47 -9.71
C LEU A 119 -0.75 -19.35 -9.82
N THR A 120 0.35 -18.80 -10.31
CA THR A 120 1.62 -19.51 -10.53
C THR A 120 2.69 -19.20 -9.50
N SER A 121 2.57 -18.09 -8.78
CA SER A 121 3.52 -17.77 -7.72
C SER A 121 2.89 -16.97 -6.57
N ILE A 122 3.43 -17.19 -5.38
CA ILE A 122 3.09 -16.46 -4.16
C ILE A 122 4.30 -15.63 -3.77
N ARG A 123 4.08 -14.35 -3.45
CA ARG A 123 5.13 -13.41 -3.11
C ARG A 123 5.00 -12.90 -1.69
N GLN A 124 6.12 -12.73 -1.04
CA GLN A 124 6.26 -11.89 0.14
C GLN A 124 6.65 -10.48 -0.32
N VAL A 125 5.96 -9.47 0.17
CA VAL A 125 6.15 -8.06 -0.18
C VAL A 125 6.65 -7.29 1.03
N ASP A 126 7.73 -6.52 0.86
CA ASP A 126 8.16 -5.56 1.87
C ASP A 126 7.37 -4.25 1.71
N TRP A 127 6.28 -4.13 2.45
CA TRP A 127 5.43 -2.95 2.46
C TRP A 127 6.10 -1.70 3.06
N ASN A 128 7.25 -1.85 3.73
CA ASN A 128 8.01 -0.73 4.30
C ASN A 128 9.01 -0.12 3.30
N SER A 129 9.13 -0.67 2.12
CA SER A 129 10.13 -0.29 1.12
C SER A 129 9.94 1.09 0.50
N LEU A 130 8.84 1.78 0.76
CA LEU A 130 8.44 3.06 0.13
C LEU A 130 8.32 3.01 -1.41
N GLN A 131 8.42 1.83 -2.01
CA GLN A 131 8.24 1.59 -3.44
C GLN A 131 6.78 1.22 -3.73
N PRO A 132 6.28 1.49 -4.95
CA PRO A 132 4.98 1.02 -5.37
C PRO A 132 4.91 -0.51 -5.29
N ASN A 133 3.99 -1.02 -4.49
CA ASN A 133 3.76 -2.45 -4.31
C ASN A 133 2.31 -2.81 -4.65
N PHE A 134 2.11 -4.06 -5.08
CA PHE A 134 0.83 -4.55 -5.57
C PHE A 134 0.50 -5.91 -4.96
N TYR A 135 -0.76 -6.09 -4.58
CA TYR A 135 -1.24 -7.39 -4.10
C TYR A 135 -1.23 -8.45 -5.20
N MET A 136 -1.57 -8.07 -6.42
CA MET A 136 -1.63 -8.96 -7.58
C MET A 136 -0.85 -8.36 -8.74
N ILE A 137 0.00 -9.18 -9.36
CA ILE A 137 0.76 -8.84 -10.56
C ILE A 137 0.41 -9.91 -11.60
N LEU A 138 -0.06 -9.48 -12.76
CA LEU A 138 -0.43 -10.37 -13.86
C LEU A 138 0.67 -10.42 -14.91
N SER A 139 0.64 -11.44 -15.74
CA SER A 139 1.50 -11.52 -16.92
C SER A 139 1.13 -10.44 -17.94
N PRO A 140 2.11 -9.90 -18.70
CA PRO A 140 1.88 -8.77 -19.61
C PRO A 140 0.81 -8.99 -20.66
N ASP A 141 0.67 -10.22 -21.17
CA ASP A 141 -0.32 -10.61 -22.19
C ASP A 141 -1.77 -10.30 -21.79
N LEU A 142 -2.06 -10.29 -20.50
CA LEU A 142 -3.42 -10.09 -19.98
C LEU A 142 -3.84 -8.62 -19.88
N LEU A 143 -2.90 -7.71 -19.63
CA LEU A 143 -3.22 -6.33 -19.27
C LEU A 143 -2.63 -5.28 -20.19
N ALA A 144 -1.64 -5.61 -21.04
CA ALA A 144 -0.93 -4.64 -21.86
C ALA A 144 -1.82 -3.84 -22.82
N ASP A 145 -2.93 -4.42 -23.27
CA ASP A 145 -3.87 -3.79 -24.21
C ASP A 145 -4.93 -2.93 -23.51
N PHE A 146 -4.99 -2.96 -22.17
CA PHE A 146 -5.93 -2.13 -21.41
C PHE A 146 -5.41 -0.72 -21.19
N PRO A 147 -6.29 0.29 -21.16
CA PRO A 147 -5.91 1.65 -20.78
C PRO A 147 -5.33 1.65 -19.37
N ALA A 148 -4.08 2.01 -19.25
CA ALA A 148 -3.37 2.05 -17.97
C ALA A 148 -3.06 3.48 -17.52
N SER A 149 -3.03 3.67 -16.21
CA SER A 149 -2.33 4.79 -15.57
C SER A 149 -1.00 4.29 -15.03
N TYR A 150 -0.04 5.19 -14.85
CA TYR A 150 1.29 4.82 -14.38
C TYR A 150 1.56 5.41 -13.00
N ILE A 151 2.23 4.64 -12.16
CA ILE A 151 2.75 5.09 -10.87
C ILE A 151 4.27 4.94 -10.92
N THR A 152 4.96 5.96 -10.46
CA THR A 152 6.41 5.90 -10.23
C THR A 152 6.71 6.60 -8.92
N ALA A 153 7.83 6.28 -8.31
CA ALA A 153 8.39 6.98 -7.18
C ALA A 153 9.68 7.68 -7.61
N PHE A 154 10.00 8.78 -6.99
CA PHE A 154 11.28 9.44 -7.14
C PHE A 154 11.73 10.00 -5.80
N TYR A 155 13.03 9.99 -5.59
CA TYR A 155 13.62 10.58 -4.40
C TYR A 155 13.86 12.07 -4.64
N LEU A 156 13.44 12.89 -3.69
CA LEU A 156 13.63 14.33 -3.73
C LEU A 156 14.16 14.81 -2.37
N GLU A 157 15.31 15.50 -2.43
CA GLU A 157 15.86 16.16 -1.24
C GLU A 157 14.96 17.31 -0.80
N SER A 158 14.85 17.52 0.52
CA SER A 158 13.95 18.52 1.11
C SER A 158 14.20 19.95 0.58
N GLU A 159 15.45 20.27 0.22
CA GLU A 159 15.84 21.58 -0.35
C GLU A 159 15.26 21.80 -1.74
N ARG A 160 14.96 20.72 -2.47
CA ARG A 160 14.47 20.74 -3.87
C ARG A 160 12.94 20.61 -3.95
N TYR A 161 12.21 20.73 -2.84
CA TYR A 161 10.75 20.58 -2.80
C TYR A 161 10.00 21.52 -3.75
N GLN A 162 10.61 22.61 -4.16
CA GLN A 162 10.07 23.53 -5.18
C GLN A 162 9.79 22.83 -6.52
N LEU A 163 10.51 21.73 -6.84
CA LEU A 163 10.29 20.96 -8.06
C LEU A 163 8.92 20.26 -8.05
N VAL A 164 8.39 19.91 -6.88
CA VAL A 164 7.02 19.37 -6.77
C VAL A 164 5.98 20.40 -7.23
N ASN A 165 6.18 21.68 -6.87
CA ASN A 165 5.28 22.75 -7.29
C ASN A 165 5.41 23.03 -8.80
N GLN A 166 6.62 22.92 -9.35
CA GLN A 166 6.83 23.05 -10.80
C GLN A 166 6.17 21.89 -11.56
N LEU A 167 6.35 20.66 -11.09
CA LEU A 167 5.71 19.48 -11.64
C LEU A 167 4.18 19.58 -11.62
N SER A 168 3.63 20.03 -10.49
CA SER A 168 2.17 20.21 -10.34
C SER A 168 1.60 21.30 -11.27
N ARG A 169 2.41 22.32 -11.60
CA ARG A 169 2.01 23.34 -12.58
C ARG A 169 2.13 22.84 -14.02
N LEU A 170 3.17 22.06 -14.31
CA LEU A 170 3.37 21.47 -15.63
C LEU A 170 2.33 20.41 -15.95
N MET A 171 1.96 19.61 -14.95
CA MET A 171 1.03 18.49 -15.07
C MET A 171 -0.03 18.52 -13.97
N PRO A 172 -1.05 19.39 -14.06
CA PRO A 172 -2.05 19.58 -13.00
C PRO A 172 -2.95 18.36 -12.76
N THR A 173 -3.00 17.42 -13.69
CA THR A 173 -3.77 16.17 -13.57
C THR A 173 -2.97 15.04 -12.89
N VAL A 174 -1.67 15.24 -12.65
CA VAL A 174 -0.82 14.28 -11.97
C VAL A 174 -0.94 14.45 -10.46
N THR A 175 -1.30 13.38 -9.76
CA THR A 175 -1.34 13.38 -8.30
C THR A 175 0.06 13.07 -7.76
N VAL A 176 0.65 14.02 -7.05
CA VAL A 176 1.91 13.85 -6.33
C VAL A 176 1.62 13.65 -4.85
N ILE A 177 2.15 12.58 -4.27
CA ILE A 177 2.01 12.26 -2.85
C ILE A 177 3.38 12.34 -2.20
N SER A 178 3.54 13.22 -1.22
CA SER A 178 4.76 13.31 -0.44
C SER A 178 4.71 12.37 0.75
N VAL A 179 5.50 11.31 0.70
CA VAL A 179 5.62 10.34 1.80
C VAL A 179 6.23 11.00 3.04
N GLU A 180 7.19 11.91 2.86
CA GLU A 180 7.81 12.66 3.96
C GLU A 180 6.79 13.50 4.75
N ALA A 181 5.83 14.13 4.07
CA ALA A 181 4.78 14.90 4.74
C ALA A 181 3.88 13.99 5.59
N ILE A 182 3.57 12.80 5.10
CA ILE A 182 2.79 11.80 5.86
C ILE A 182 3.56 11.32 7.09
N ILE A 183 4.85 10.98 6.93
CA ILE A 183 5.70 10.54 8.04
C ILE A 183 5.80 11.63 9.11
N ARG A 184 6.04 12.88 8.73
CA ARG A 184 6.07 14.02 9.68
C ARG A 184 4.75 14.15 10.43
N GLN A 185 3.61 14.08 9.73
CA GLN A 185 2.30 14.15 10.38
C GLN A 185 2.10 13.04 11.42
N VAL A 186 2.52 11.80 11.11
CA VAL A 186 2.46 10.68 12.06
C VAL A 186 3.37 10.92 13.26
N GLN A 187 4.58 11.41 13.04
CA GLN A 187 5.52 11.74 14.12
C GLN A 187 4.96 12.83 15.05
N ASP A 188 4.33 13.86 14.50
CA ASP A 188 3.69 14.93 15.28
C ASP A 188 2.55 14.38 16.14
N ILE A 189 1.73 13.49 15.61
CA ILE A 189 0.66 12.81 16.37
C ILE A 189 1.26 11.99 17.51
N ILE A 190 2.29 11.20 17.24
CA ILE A 190 2.97 10.39 18.26
C ILE A 190 3.55 11.29 19.36
N ALA A 191 4.20 12.39 18.99
CA ALA A 191 4.76 13.34 19.95
C ALA A 191 3.68 13.95 20.84
N GLN A 192 2.52 14.34 20.28
CA GLN A 192 1.39 14.88 21.04
C GLN A 192 0.81 13.84 22.01
N VAL A 193 0.64 12.59 21.58
CA VAL A 193 0.15 11.49 22.44
C VAL A 193 1.13 11.23 23.58
N THR A 194 2.44 11.18 23.28
CA THR A 194 3.49 10.97 24.28
C THR A 194 3.51 12.08 25.30
N LEU A 195 3.37 13.33 24.87
CA LEU A 195 3.31 14.49 25.77
C LEU A 195 2.07 14.42 26.70
N ALA A 196 0.90 14.07 26.14
CA ALA A 196 -0.33 13.91 26.94
C ALA A 196 -0.18 12.80 27.99
N LEU A 197 0.36 11.64 27.61
CA LEU A 197 0.62 10.54 28.53
C LEU A 197 1.62 10.93 29.62
N SER A 198 2.70 11.63 29.26
CA SER A 198 3.70 12.11 30.21
C SER A 198 3.09 13.07 31.23
N PHE A 199 2.19 13.96 30.79
CA PHE A 199 1.49 14.88 31.69
C PHE A 199 0.59 14.14 32.68
N ILE A 200 -0.14 13.13 32.23
CA ILE A 200 -0.97 12.27 33.10
C ILE A 200 -0.10 11.55 34.15
N LEU A 201 1.03 10.97 33.72
CA LEU A 201 1.96 10.27 34.61
C LEU A 201 2.54 11.22 35.69
N ILE A 202 2.87 12.46 35.33
CA ILE A 202 3.34 13.46 36.27
C ILE A 202 2.27 13.77 37.32
N ILE A 203 1.01 13.95 36.91
CA ILE A 203 -0.09 14.22 37.84
C ILE A 203 -0.30 13.03 38.79
N ILE A 204 -0.29 11.79 38.26
CA ILE A 204 -0.40 10.58 39.09
C ILE A 204 0.77 10.51 40.09
N GLY A 205 1.99 10.75 39.61
CA GLY A 205 3.18 10.76 40.46
C GLY A 205 3.11 11.81 41.60
N LEU A 206 2.69 13.02 41.27
CA LEU A 206 2.49 14.08 42.29
C LEU A 206 1.39 13.70 43.31
N SER A 207 0.29 13.11 42.83
CA SER A 207 -0.80 12.63 43.71
C SER A 207 -0.32 11.54 44.65
N ALA A 208 0.48 10.60 44.18
CA ALA A 208 1.06 9.53 45.00
C ALA A 208 2.00 10.08 46.06
N ILE A 209 2.83 11.07 45.74
CA ILE A 209 3.72 11.76 46.70
C ILE A 209 2.89 12.47 47.78
N LEU A 210 1.84 13.19 47.40
CA LEU A 210 0.97 13.86 48.34
C LEU A 210 0.31 12.91 49.34
N VAL A 211 -0.19 11.75 48.84
CA VAL A 211 -0.77 10.71 49.69
C VAL A 211 0.26 10.14 50.66
N LEU A 212 1.49 9.90 50.21
CA LEU A 212 2.59 9.43 51.06
C LEU A 212 2.92 10.43 52.16
N VAL A 213 3.02 11.69 51.82
CA VAL A 213 3.28 12.77 52.81
C VAL A 213 2.16 12.85 53.85
N ALA A 214 0.90 12.79 53.42
CA ALA A 214 -0.25 12.81 54.32
C ALA A 214 -0.28 11.58 55.25
N GLN A 215 0.07 10.38 54.77
CA GLN A 215 0.17 9.18 55.61
C GLN A 215 1.30 9.30 56.66
N VAL A 216 2.45 9.82 56.29
CA VAL A 216 3.56 10.04 57.22
C VAL A 216 3.14 11.02 58.30
N GLN A 217 2.51 12.15 57.97
CA GLN A 217 2.02 13.12 58.95
C GLN A 217 1.00 12.51 59.90
N ALA A 218 0.00 11.79 59.40
CA ALA A 218 -1.01 11.15 60.23
C ALA A 218 -0.41 10.10 61.20
N THR A 219 0.64 9.40 60.79
CA THR A 219 1.32 8.41 61.63
C THR A 219 2.16 9.07 62.74
N LEU A 220 2.69 10.27 62.49
CA LEU A 220 3.46 11.06 63.49
C LEU A 220 2.52 11.61 64.58
N GLU A 221 1.34 12.13 64.20
CA GLU A 221 0.34 12.64 65.12
C GLU A 221 -0.28 11.56 66.07
N GLN A 222 -0.27 10.31 65.65
CA GLN A 222 -0.75 9.20 66.50
C GLN A 222 0.24 8.72 67.54
N ARG A 223 1.47 9.23 67.53
CA ARG A 223 2.54 8.87 68.48
C ARG A 223 2.78 9.87 69.58
N GLU A 224 2.10 11.01 69.58
CA GLU A 224 2.00 11.94 70.69
C GLU A 224 0.74 11.66 71.58
#